data_bb7c61c2036cb8e952c460d4cae6fe2e
#
_entry.id   bb7c61c2036cb8e952c460d4cae6fe2e
#
_cell.length_a   1.000
_cell.length_b   1.000
_cell.length_c   1.000
_cell.angle_alpha   90.00
_cell.angle_beta   90.00
_cell.angle_gamma   90.00
#
_symmetry.space_group_name_H-M   'P 1'
#
loop_
_entity.id
_entity.type
_entity.pdbx_description
1 polymer ?
#
loop_
_entity_poly.entity_id
_entity_poly.type
_entity_poly.pdbx_seq_one_letter_code
_entity_poly.pdbx_strand_id
1 'polypeptide(L)'
;AEAGGRLADEFEAFVNIGIGGSALGGKTLVDALAPSSDVYFLDNVDPDRLARLLNGLDMEDTVFSVVSKSGRTAETVANYSVVCDSLRSAGVEPSENVVVTTAADSPLAETDALESFEFAGVPGRYSALAVVGLLPAACAGADIESVLSGGKRTSEEGDVLEDPGRALGATSHLLGERFVDASVMMAYAESLETFADWYVQLWAESLGKNGGGQTPVRAVGATDQHSLLQLLVDGPRD
;
A
#
# COMPACT_ATOMS: atom_id res chain seq x y z
N ALA A 1 -3.02 11.87 -11.25
CA ALA A 1 -2.14 11.88 -12.42
C ALA A 1 -1.28 13.14 -12.44
N GLU A 2 -1.90 14.31 -12.57
CA GLU A 2 -1.18 15.60 -12.74
C GLU A 2 -0.18 15.88 -11.61
N ALA A 3 -0.58 15.77 -10.35
CA ALA A 3 0.31 15.99 -9.20
C ALA A 3 1.48 14.98 -9.17
N GLY A 4 1.21 13.70 -9.44
CA GLY A 4 2.28 12.71 -9.50
C GLY A 4 3.28 12.95 -10.62
N GLY A 5 2.80 13.38 -11.81
CA GLY A 5 3.69 13.75 -12.90
C GLY A 5 4.57 14.96 -12.56
N ARG A 6 4.00 16.01 -11.96
CA ARG A 6 4.79 17.19 -11.51
C ARG A 6 5.86 16.80 -10.48
N LEU A 7 5.50 16.00 -9.48
CA LEU A 7 6.46 15.56 -8.46
C LEU A 7 7.58 14.70 -9.07
N ALA A 8 7.26 13.82 -10.02
CA ALA A 8 8.27 13.02 -10.72
C ALA A 8 9.17 13.83 -11.67
N ASP A 9 8.69 14.96 -12.18
CA ASP A 9 9.49 15.89 -12.99
C ASP A 9 10.42 16.78 -12.12
N GLU A 10 10.04 17.03 -10.86
CA GLU A 10 10.73 17.93 -9.93
C GLU A 10 11.73 17.20 -9.02
N PHE A 11 11.44 15.95 -8.63
CA PHE A 11 12.23 15.17 -7.69
C PHE A 11 12.72 13.86 -8.31
N GLU A 12 13.95 13.44 -7.97
CA GLU A 12 14.52 12.17 -8.43
C GLU A 12 13.97 10.96 -7.68
N ALA A 13 13.56 11.14 -6.40
CA ALA A 13 13.03 10.07 -5.57
C ALA A 13 11.74 10.46 -4.84
N PHE A 14 10.88 9.48 -4.61
CA PHE A 14 9.64 9.61 -3.84
C PHE A 14 9.65 8.61 -2.67
N VAL A 15 9.42 9.09 -1.45
CA VAL A 15 9.35 8.23 -0.24
C VAL A 15 7.98 8.33 0.41
N ASN A 16 7.22 7.25 0.41
CA ASN A 16 5.95 7.16 1.13
C ASN A 16 6.18 6.78 2.60
N ILE A 17 5.75 7.62 3.53
CA ILE A 17 5.77 7.40 4.98
C ILE A 17 4.36 7.08 5.44
N GLY A 18 4.06 5.81 5.64
CA GLY A 18 2.73 5.33 6.02
C GLY A 18 2.76 3.85 6.33
N ILE A 19 1.80 3.33 7.10
CA ILE A 19 1.74 1.93 7.50
C ILE A 19 0.39 1.31 7.17
N GLY A 20 0.35 0.01 6.91
CA GLY A 20 -0.85 -0.71 6.56
C GLY A 20 -1.56 -0.13 5.33
N GLY A 21 -2.83 0.27 5.45
CA GLY A 21 -3.59 0.86 4.36
C GLY A 21 -3.06 2.20 3.84
N SER A 22 -2.14 2.85 4.56
CA SER A 22 -1.47 4.07 4.10
C SER A 22 -0.22 3.79 3.25
N ALA A 23 0.13 2.52 3.04
CA ALA A 23 1.28 2.11 2.25
C ALA A 23 0.96 0.96 1.27
N LEU A 24 0.31 -0.13 1.74
CA LEU A 24 0.23 -1.39 0.99
C LEU A 24 -0.43 -1.26 -0.39
N GLY A 25 -1.50 -0.48 -0.52
CA GLY A 25 -2.16 -0.28 -1.81
C GLY A 25 -1.24 0.40 -2.83
N GLY A 26 -0.54 1.46 -2.43
CA GLY A 26 0.43 2.17 -3.27
C GLY A 26 1.63 1.31 -3.62
N LYS A 27 2.19 0.62 -2.63
CA LYS A 27 3.31 -0.31 -2.81
C LYS A 27 2.96 -1.43 -3.80
N THR A 28 1.77 -2.00 -3.68
CA THR A 28 1.27 -3.01 -4.64
C THR A 28 1.23 -2.48 -6.06
N LEU A 29 0.74 -1.26 -6.27
CA LEU A 29 0.69 -0.67 -7.61
C LEU A 29 2.09 -0.37 -8.16
N VAL A 30 2.99 0.15 -7.34
CA VAL A 30 4.39 0.43 -7.74
C VAL A 30 5.13 -0.86 -8.08
N ASP A 31 5.11 -1.85 -7.21
CA ASP A 31 5.81 -3.13 -7.41
C ASP A 31 5.28 -3.88 -8.65
N ALA A 32 3.96 -3.80 -8.90
CA ALA A 32 3.34 -4.49 -10.04
C ALA A 32 3.56 -3.77 -11.38
N LEU A 33 3.59 -2.44 -11.39
CA LEU A 33 3.51 -1.65 -12.63
C LEU A 33 4.79 -0.88 -12.96
N ALA A 34 5.61 -0.57 -11.96
CA ALA A 34 6.83 0.21 -12.12
C ALA A 34 7.95 -0.22 -11.14
N PRO A 35 8.35 -1.51 -11.14
CA PRO A 35 9.24 -2.09 -10.11
C PRO A 35 10.67 -1.52 -10.14
N SER A 36 11.04 -0.76 -11.16
CA SER A 36 12.38 -0.15 -11.31
C SER A 36 12.38 1.35 -11.02
N SER A 37 11.31 1.89 -10.46
CA SER A 37 11.22 3.31 -10.11
C SER A 37 11.91 3.62 -8.77
N ASP A 38 12.32 4.88 -8.59
CA ASP A 38 12.89 5.40 -7.34
C ASP A 38 11.79 5.82 -6.35
N VAL A 39 10.82 4.92 -6.14
CA VAL A 39 9.72 5.07 -5.19
C VAL A 39 9.91 4.09 -4.03
N TYR A 40 10.02 4.62 -2.82
CA TYR A 40 10.32 3.88 -1.61
C TYR A 40 9.19 3.97 -0.60
N PHE A 41 9.08 2.97 0.30
CA PHE A 41 8.05 2.91 1.33
C PHE A 41 8.68 2.72 2.72
N LEU A 42 8.45 3.68 3.61
CA LEU A 42 8.74 3.61 5.03
C LEU A 42 7.47 3.19 5.78
N ASP A 43 7.23 1.89 5.81
CA ASP A 43 6.05 1.24 6.33
C ASP A 43 6.27 0.51 7.66
N ASN A 44 7.43 0.74 8.29
CA ASN A 44 7.79 0.23 9.61
C ASN A 44 8.76 1.19 10.32
N VAL A 45 8.81 1.14 11.66
CA VAL A 45 9.74 1.90 12.51
C VAL A 45 11.02 1.09 12.77
N ASP A 46 11.75 0.80 11.71
CA ASP A 46 13.06 0.15 11.77
C ASP A 46 14.16 1.20 11.58
N PRO A 47 14.94 1.54 12.63
CA PRO A 47 15.93 2.59 12.54
C PRO A 47 17.07 2.26 11.57
N ASP A 48 17.45 1.00 11.43
CA ASP A 48 18.51 0.60 10.50
C ASP A 48 18.05 0.71 9.04
N ARG A 49 16.79 0.36 8.75
CA ARG A 49 16.18 0.53 7.44
C ARG A 49 16.02 2.01 7.08
N LEU A 50 15.51 2.79 8.03
CA LEU A 50 15.34 4.23 7.87
C LEU A 50 16.67 4.93 7.60
N ALA A 51 17.69 4.66 8.42
CA ALA A 51 19.02 5.25 8.24
C ALA A 51 19.66 4.85 6.90
N ARG A 52 19.55 3.60 6.49
CA ARG A 52 20.06 3.14 5.18
C ARG A 52 19.39 3.86 4.02
N LEU A 53 18.07 4.02 4.09
CA LEU A 53 17.33 4.71 3.03
C LEU A 53 17.75 6.18 2.96
N LEU A 54 17.69 6.92 4.07
CA LEU A 54 18.01 8.35 4.10
C LEU A 54 19.46 8.65 3.71
N ASN A 55 20.42 7.77 4.08
CA ASN A 55 21.82 7.91 3.67
C ASN A 55 22.06 7.63 2.17
N GLY A 56 21.14 6.97 1.51
CA GLY A 56 21.22 6.64 0.08
C GLY A 56 20.50 7.65 -0.83
N LEU A 57 19.79 8.62 -0.25
CA LEU A 57 18.99 9.61 -0.99
C LEU A 57 19.62 10.99 -0.91
N ASP A 58 19.47 11.78 -1.98
CA ASP A 58 19.67 13.23 -1.92
C ASP A 58 18.44 13.88 -1.30
N MET A 59 18.60 14.60 -0.20
CA MET A 59 17.49 15.24 0.51
C MET A 59 16.86 16.38 -0.26
N GLU A 60 17.64 17.09 -1.10
CA GLU A 60 17.14 18.20 -1.92
C GLU A 60 16.27 17.67 -3.06
N ASP A 61 16.65 16.51 -3.65
CA ASP A 61 15.98 15.90 -4.80
C ASP A 61 15.00 14.77 -4.42
N THR A 62 14.63 14.68 -3.13
CA THR A 62 13.67 13.66 -2.64
C THR A 62 12.42 14.30 -2.08
N VAL A 63 11.23 13.87 -2.55
CA VAL A 63 9.95 14.22 -1.95
C VAL A 63 9.45 13.14 -0.99
N PHE A 64 8.97 13.56 0.18
CA PHE A 64 8.46 12.68 1.24
C PHE A 64 6.95 12.83 1.38
N SER A 65 6.19 11.77 1.09
CA SER A 65 4.73 11.73 1.22
C SER A 65 4.34 11.13 2.56
N VAL A 66 3.79 11.95 3.46
CA VAL A 66 3.33 11.53 4.79
C VAL A 66 1.86 11.19 4.74
N VAL A 67 1.53 9.91 4.93
CA VAL A 67 0.18 9.39 4.78
C VAL A 67 -0.36 8.85 6.10
N SER A 68 -1.29 9.55 6.70
CA SER A 68 -2.01 9.09 7.90
C SER A 68 -3.39 9.71 7.98
N LYS A 69 -4.45 8.89 7.90
CA LYS A 69 -5.84 9.38 7.97
C LYS A 69 -6.13 10.14 9.27
N SER A 70 -5.66 9.62 10.41
CA SER A 70 -5.86 10.27 11.72
C SER A 70 -4.82 11.34 12.05
N GLY A 71 -3.70 11.38 11.33
CA GLY A 71 -2.55 12.21 11.66
C GLY A 71 -1.86 11.86 12.98
N ARG A 72 -2.20 10.71 13.59
CA ARG A 72 -1.76 10.30 14.94
C ARG A 72 -1.15 8.91 14.99
N THR A 73 -0.97 8.25 13.84
CA THR A 73 -0.33 6.94 13.76
C THR A 73 1.10 7.08 14.24
N ALA A 74 1.43 6.44 15.37
CA ALA A 74 2.68 6.64 16.06
C ALA A 74 3.91 6.34 15.18
N GLU A 75 3.84 5.28 14.41
CA GLU A 75 4.89 4.85 13.48
C GLU A 75 5.12 5.88 12.37
N THR A 76 4.04 6.39 11.79
CA THR A 76 4.13 7.43 10.74
C THR A 76 4.71 8.72 11.31
N VAL A 77 4.25 9.15 12.49
CA VAL A 77 4.74 10.37 13.15
C VAL A 77 6.22 10.24 13.53
N ALA A 78 6.66 9.07 14.02
CA ALA A 78 8.05 8.82 14.37
C ALA A 78 8.96 8.90 13.13
N ASN A 79 8.64 8.19 12.06
CA ASN A 79 9.41 8.24 10.81
C ASN A 79 9.43 9.66 10.20
N TYR A 80 8.29 10.33 10.19
CA TYR A 80 8.16 11.70 9.70
C TYR A 80 9.05 12.68 10.49
N SER A 81 9.07 12.56 11.82
CA SER A 81 9.91 13.42 12.67
C SER A 81 11.40 13.27 12.35
N VAL A 82 11.87 12.03 12.13
CA VAL A 82 13.27 11.78 11.73
C VAL A 82 13.56 12.33 10.34
N VAL A 83 12.64 12.20 9.40
CA VAL A 83 12.78 12.77 8.05
C VAL A 83 12.86 14.30 8.11
N CYS A 84 12.02 14.97 8.90
CA CYS A 84 12.09 16.42 9.09
C CYS A 84 13.45 16.86 9.64
N ASP A 85 14.00 16.13 10.62
CA ASP A 85 15.32 16.45 11.19
C ASP A 85 16.44 16.21 10.14
N SER A 86 16.31 15.20 9.29
CA SER A 86 17.26 14.91 8.22
C SER A 86 17.22 15.98 7.13
N LEU A 87 16.04 16.42 6.69
CA LEU A 87 15.86 17.54 5.74
C LEU A 87 16.52 18.81 6.27
N ARG A 88 16.18 19.23 7.50
CA ARG A 88 16.79 20.42 8.10
C ARG A 88 18.31 20.32 8.24
N SER A 89 18.83 19.12 8.53
CA SER A 89 20.27 18.87 8.62
C SER A 89 20.96 19.00 7.27
N ALA A 90 20.25 18.74 6.17
CA ALA A 90 20.69 18.97 4.80
C ALA A 90 20.48 20.42 4.32
N GLY A 91 19.83 21.28 5.12
CA GLY A 91 19.55 22.67 4.76
C GLY A 91 18.24 22.85 4.00
N VAL A 92 17.38 21.83 3.96
CA VAL A 92 16.08 21.82 3.29
C VAL A 92 14.97 22.05 4.31
N GLU A 93 14.06 22.98 4.05
CA GLU A 93 12.87 23.15 4.86
C GLU A 93 11.84 22.05 4.53
N PRO A 94 11.27 21.35 5.51
CA PRO A 94 10.32 20.28 5.26
C PRO A 94 9.11 20.69 4.40
N SER A 95 8.68 21.96 4.46
CA SER A 95 7.60 22.49 3.64
C SER A 95 7.90 22.51 2.12
N GLU A 96 9.16 22.37 1.74
CA GLU A 96 9.58 22.34 0.33
C GLU A 96 9.58 20.93 -0.26
N ASN A 97 9.76 19.89 0.60
CA ASN A 97 9.93 18.50 0.14
C ASN A 97 8.93 17.52 0.78
N VAL A 98 7.95 18.01 1.54
CA VAL A 98 6.94 17.15 2.18
C VAL A 98 5.56 17.35 1.56
N VAL A 99 4.94 16.25 1.19
CA VAL A 99 3.53 16.16 0.79
C VAL A 99 2.74 15.45 1.88
N VAL A 100 1.57 15.96 2.24
CA VAL A 100 0.72 15.38 3.28
C VAL A 100 -0.57 14.82 2.70
N THR A 101 -0.91 13.59 3.06
CA THR A 101 -2.22 12.97 2.76
C THR A 101 -2.91 12.56 4.06
N THR A 102 -3.96 13.29 4.42
CA THR A 102 -4.60 13.14 5.73
C THR A 102 -6.08 13.56 5.70
N ALA A 103 -6.86 13.22 6.75
CA ALA A 103 -8.22 13.75 6.90
C ALA A 103 -8.19 15.24 7.25
N ALA A 104 -9.21 15.99 6.81
CA ALA A 104 -9.27 17.44 6.97
C ALA A 104 -9.25 17.92 8.45
N ASP A 105 -9.72 17.06 9.37
CA ASP A 105 -9.76 17.34 10.82
C ASP A 105 -8.54 16.78 11.59
N SER A 106 -7.54 16.30 10.88
CA SER A 106 -6.35 15.69 11.47
C SER A 106 -5.30 16.75 11.83
N PRO A 107 -4.46 16.49 12.87
CA PRO A 107 -3.35 17.40 13.19
C PRO A 107 -2.35 17.59 12.03
N LEU A 108 -2.20 16.61 11.15
CA LEU A 108 -1.33 16.73 9.98
C LEU A 108 -1.88 17.69 8.91
N ALA A 109 -3.19 18.00 8.92
CA ALA A 109 -3.78 18.95 7.98
C ALA A 109 -3.29 20.41 8.22
N GLU A 110 -2.77 20.70 9.42
CA GLU A 110 -2.21 22.00 9.79
C GLU A 110 -0.69 22.10 9.46
N THR A 111 -0.09 21.02 8.93
CA THR A 111 1.33 20.98 8.59
C THR A 111 1.60 21.87 7.38
N ASP A 112 2.60 22.74 7.49
CA ASP A 112 3.14 23.44 6.34
C ASP A 112 3.87 22.44 5.43
N ALA A 113 3.39 22.28 4.22
CA ALA A 113 3.81 21.25 3.28
C ALA A 113 3.79 21.77 1.84
N LEU A 114 4.60 21.18 0.98
CA LEU A 114 4.64 21.47 -0.46
C LEU A 114 3.25 21.31 -1.10
N GLU A 115 2.56 20.22 -0.75
CA GLU A 115 1.20 19.96 -1.21
C GLU A 115 0.45 19.11 -0.18
N SER A 116 -0.87 19.29 -0.12
CA SER A 116 -1.73 18.52 0.79
C SER A 116 -2.92 17.91 0.06
N PHE A 117 -3.19 16.64 0.35
CA PHE A 117 -4.31 15.89 -0.19
C PHE A 117 -5.25 15.41 0.92
N GLU A 118 -6.54 15.43 0.65
CA GLU A 118 -7.51 14.90 1.59
C GLU A 118 -7.62 13.37 1.50
N PHE A 119 -7.44 12.70 2.63
CA PHE A 119 -7.70 11.27 2.79
C PHE A 119 -9.15 11.06 3.24
N ALA A 120 -10.09 11.15 2.31
CA ALA A 120 -11.52 11.06 2.59
C ALA A 120 -12.18 9.81 1.97
N GLY A 121 -13.34 9.47 2.47
CA GLY A 121 -14.34 8.61 1.84
C GLY A 121 -14.12 7.11 1.94
N VAL A 122 -12.89 6.60 2.20
CA VAL A 122 -12.60 5.16 2.22
C VAL A 122 -11.85 4.72 3.47
N PRO A 123 -12.05 3.48 3.97
CA PRO A 123 -11.13 2.86 4.92
C PRO A 123 -9.73 2.65 4.31
N GLY A 124 -8.67 2.68 5.14
CA GLY A 124 -7.29 2.58 4.67
C GLY A 124 -7.02 1.40 3.75
N ARG A 125 -7.48 0.20 4.11
CA ARG A 125 -7.29 -1.00 3.29
C ARG A 125 -7.91 -0.95 1.90
N TYR A 126 -8.88 -0.07 1.65
CA TYR A 126 -9.54 0.13 0.35
C TYR A 126 -9.00 1.34 -0.43
N SER A 127 -7.92 1.98 0.04
CA SER A 127 -7.44 3.24 -0.53
C SER A 127 -6.48 3.09 -1.71
N ALA A 128 -6.25 1.88 -2.23
CA ALA A 128 -5.35 1.65 -3.38
C ALA A 128 -5.75 2.48 -4.62
N LEU A 129 -7.04 2.63 -4.89
CA LEU A 129 -7.57 3.44 -6.00
C LEU A 129 -7.96 4.88 -5.57
N ALA A 130 -7.52 5.33 -4.41
CA ALA A 130 -7.60 6.72 -3.97
C ALA A 130 -6.22 7.40 -4.07
N VAL A 131 -6.13 8.67 -3.69
CA VAL A 131 -4.87 9.43 -3.72
C VAL A 131 -3.73 8.71 -2.99
N VAL A 132 -4.03 8.02 -1.90
CA VAL A 132 -3.06 7.24 -1.08
C VAL A 132 -2.30 6.21 -1.90
N GLY A 133 -2.97 5.47 -2.78
CA GLY A 133 -2.33 4.47 -3.64
C GLY A 133 -1.90 5.02 -5.00
N LEU A 134 -2.68 5.95 -5.56
CA LEU A 134 -2.45 6.46 -6.91
C LEU A 134 -1.32 7.49 -6.99
N LEU A 135 -1.04 8.25 -5.92
CA LEU A 135 0.03 9.24 -5.94
C LEU A 135 1.41 8.59 -6.09
N PRO A 136 1.84 7.63 -5.23
CA PRO A 136 3.12 6.94 -5.42
C PRO A 136 3.19 6.19 -6.76
N ALA A 137 2.09 5.58 -7.22
CA ALA A 137 2.06 4.90 -8.51
C ALA A 137 2.25 5.88 -9.69
N ALA A 138 1.65 7.07 -9.62
CA ALA A 138 1.83 8.10 -10.62
C ALA A 138 3.27 8.66 -10.63
N CYS A 139 3.87 8.88 -9.46
CA CYS A 139 5.28 9.27 -9.34
C CYS A 139 6.22 8.19 -9.89
N ALA A 140 5.85 6.91 -9.76
CA ALA A 140 6.57 5.80 -10.37
C ALA A 140 6.40 5.70 -11.90
N GLY A 141 5.57 6.55 -12.52
CA GLY A 141 5.28 6.52 -13.95
C GLY A 141 4.23 5.49 -14.40
N ALA A 142 3.47 4.92 -13.48
CA ALA A 142 2.39 4.00 -13.82
C ALA A 142 1.21 4.71 -14.50
N ASP A 143 0.58 4.03 -15.46
CA ASP A 143 -0.66 4.50 -16.11
C ASP A 143 -1.87 4.33 -15.18
N ILE A 144 -2.05 5.32 -14.29
CA ILE A 144 -3.14 5.30 -13.30
C ILE A 144 -4.54 5.44 -13.93
N GLU A 145 -4.65 6.00 -15.13
CA GLU A 145 -5.93 6.08 -15.84
C GLU A 145 -6.39 4.69 -16.28
N SER A 146 -5.46 3.88 -16.79
CA SER A 146 -5.72 2.47 -17.09
C SER A 146 -6.06 1.65 -15.85
N VAL A 147 -5.38 1.89 -14.72
CA VAL A 147 -5.71 1.26 -13.41
C VAL A 147 -7.14 1.61 -12.98
N LEU A 148 -7.50 2.89 -13.01
CA LEU A 148 -8.86 3.35 -12.64
C LEU A 148 -9.92 2.80 -13.61
N SER A 149 -9.62 2.74 -14.90
CA SER A 149 -10.50 2.13 -15.91
C SER A 149 -10.74 0.65 -15.63
N GLY A 150 -9.68 -0.08 -15.20
CA GLY A 150 -9.79 -1.46 -14.74
C GLY A 150 -10.72 -1.61 -13.54
N GLY A 151 -10.49 -0.79 -12.51
CA GLY A 151 -11.33 -0.77 -11.30
C GLY A 151 -12.80 -0.43 -11.61
N LYS A 152 -13.06 0.51 -12.52
CA LYS A 152 -14.41 0.84 -12.95
C LYS A 152 -15.11 -0.36 -13.60
N ARG A 153 -14.45 -1.08 -14.50
CA ARG A 153 -15.03 -2.26 -15.15
C ARG A 153 -15.46 -3.35 -14.19
N THR A 154 -14.70 -3.58 -13.12
CA THR A 154 -15.04 -4.57 -12.09
C THR A 154 -16.16 -4.12 -11.15
N SER A 155 -16.47 -2.81 -11.10
CA SER A 155 -17.55 -2.26 -10.28
C SER A 155 -18.91 -2.28 -10.98
N GLU A 156 -18.96 -2.52 -12.29
CA GLU A 156 -20.20 -2.59 -13.06
C GLU A 156 -21.02 -3.81 -12.66
N GLU A 157 -22.35 -3.68 -12.67
CA GLU A 157 -23.25 -4.78 -12.33
C GLU A 157 -23.12 -5.92 -13.36
N GLY A 158 -22.96 -7.15 -12.86
CA GLY A 158 -22.82 -8.35 -13.69
C GLY A 158 -23.21 -9.60 -12.91
N ASP A 159 -23.32 -10.73 -13.60
CA ASP A 159 -23.53 -12.03 -12.96
C ASP A 159 -22.31 -12.38 -12.11
N VAL A 160 -22.54 -12.89 -10.89
CA VAL A 160 -21.48 -13.32 -9.96
C VAL A 160 -20.54 -14.35 -10.62
N LEU A 161 -21.06 -15.22 -11.48
CA LEU A 161 -20.27 -16.25 -12.14
C LEU A 161 -19.47 -15.72 -13.35
N GLU A 162 -19.85 -14.55 -13.88
CA GLU A 162 -19.15 -13.92 -15.00
C GLU A 162 -18.02 -12.99 -14.51
N ASP A 163 -18.06 -12.57 -13.24
CA ASP A 163 -17.02 -11.76 -12.59
C ASP A 163 -16.10 -12.66 -11.76
N PRO A 164 -14.82 -12.83 -12.14
CA PRO A 164 -13.89 -13.71 -11.43
C PRO A 164 -13.70 -13.34 -9.95
N GLY A 165 -13.70 -12.04 -9.64
CA GLY A 165 -13.54 -11.56 -8.25
C GLY A 165 -14.74 -11.90 -7.37
N ARG A 166 -15.94 -11.69 -7.90
CA ARG A 166 -17.19 -12.07 -7.21
C ARG A 166 -17.31 -13.58 -7.07
N ALA A 167 -16.97 -14.34 -8.11
CA ALA A 167 -16.96 -15.80 -8.07
C ALA A 167 -15.97 -16.33 -7.04
N LEU A 168 -14.77 -15.78 -6.97
CA LEU A 168 -13.77 -16.11 -5.95
C LEU A 168 -14.30 -15.80 -4.54
N GLY A 169 -14.86 -14.62 -4.32
CA GLY A 169 -15.43 -14.22 -3.03
C GLY A 169 -16.57 -15.14 -2.58
N ALA A 170 -17.50 -15.47 -3.48
CA ALA A 170 -18.60 -16.39 -3.19
C ALA A 170 -18.08 -17.81 -2.88
N THR A 171 -17.12 -18.30 -3.64
CA THR A 171 -16.50 -19.62 -3.41
C THR A 171 -15.79 -19.65 -2.06
N SER A 172 -15.01 -18.63 -1.72
CA SER A 172 -14.31 -18.54 -0.44
C SER A 172 -15.27 -18.49 0.74
N HIS A 173 -16.40 -17.77 0.61
CA HIS A 173 -17.46 -17.76 1.62
C HIS A 173 -18.07 -19.14 1.83
N LEU A 174 -18.44 -19.83 0.75
CA LEU A 174 -19.03 -21.17 0.82
C LEU A 174 -18.07 -22.22 1.39
N LEU A 175 -16.77 -22.07 1.15
CA LEU A 175 -15.73 -22.92 1.74
C LEU A 175 -15.57 -22.63 3.24
N GLY A 176 -15.58 -21.37 3.64
CA GLY A 176 -15.55 -20.98 5.07
C GLY A 176 -16.72 -21.54 5.87
N GLU A 177 -17.93 -21.58 5.30
CA GLU A 177 -19.10 -22.24 5.90
C GLU A 177 -18.92 -23.78 6.07
N ARG A 178 -17.91 -24.35 5.41
CA ARG A 178 -17.54 -25.78 5.48
C ARG A 178 -16.28 -26.03 6.29
N PHE A 179 -15.90 -25.11 7.17
CA PHE A 179 -14.73 -25.22 8.05
C PHE A 179 -13.39 -25.21 7.30
N VAL A 180 -13.31 -24.51 6.17
CA VAL A 180 -12.03 -24.18 5.53
C VAL A 180 -11.57 -22.84 6.12
N ASP A 181 -10.63 -22.91 7.06
CA ASP A 181 -10.27 -21.77 7.92
C ASP A 181 -9.08 -20.97 7.40
N ALA A 182 -8.40 -21.44 6.36
CA ALA A 182 -7.27 -20.74 5.74
C ALA A 182 -7.57 -20.36 4.28
N SER A 183 -7.03 -19.19 3.87
CA SER A 183 -7.07 -18.72 2.48
C SER A 183 -5.66 -18.31 2.06
N VAL A 184 -5.07 -19.03 1.11
CA VAL A 184 -3.70 -18.78 0.64
C VAL A 184 -3.72 -17.99 -0.66
N MET A 185 -3.18 -16.76 -0.65
CA MET A 185 -2.91 -15.98 -1.86
C MET A 185 -1.47 -16.26 -2.30
N MET A 186 -1.32 -17.10 -3.32
CA MET A 186 -0.02 -17.46 -3.89
C MET A 186 0.17 -16.77 -5.25
N ALA A 187 0.95 -15.70 -5.24
CA ALA A 187 1.30 -14.97 -6.46
C ALA A 187 2.46 -15.67 -7.19
N TYR A 188 2.36 -15.87 -8.50
CA TYR A 188 3.40 -16.51 -9.34
C TYR A 188 4.28 -15.50 -10.09
N ALA A 189 4.29 -14.26 -9.64
CA ALA A 189 5.20 -13.22 -10.09
C ALA A 189 5.73 -12.45 -8.88
N GLU A 190 7.04 -12.19 -8.83
CA GLU A 190 7.65 -11.42 -7.73
C GLU A 190 7.07 -10.00 -7.64
N SER A 191 6.77 -9.38 -8.77
CA SER A 191 6.09 -8.08 -8.82
C SER A 191 4.68 -8.07 -8.21
N LEU A 192 4.10 -9.22 -7.92
CA LEU A 192 2.81 -9.39 -7.23
C LEU A 192 2.96 -9.86 -5.78
N GLU A 193 4.16 -9.91 -5.23
CA GLU A 193 4.37 -10.30 -3.82
C GLU A 193 3.62 -9.37 -2.88
N THR A 194 3.73 -8.06 -3.07
CA THR A 194 3.03 -7.06 -2.26
C THR A 194 1.51 -7.09 -2.47
N PHE A 195 1.04 -7.57 -3.62
CA PHE A 195 -0.39 -7.84 -3.81
C PHE A 195 -0.90 -8.90 -2.84
N ALA A 196 -0.11 -9.95 -2.58
CA ALA A 196 -0.47 -10.96 -1.59
C ALA A 196 -0.47 -10.39 -0.16
N ASP A 197 0.45 -9.47 0.19
CA ASP A 197 0.42 -8.73 1.46
C ASP A 197 -0.83 -7.85 1.59
N TRP A 198 -1.19 -7.13 0.52
CA TRP A 198 -2.41 -6.31 0.50
C TRP A 198 -3.68 -7.16 0.61
N TYR A 199 -3.73 -8.32 -0.04
CA TYR A 199 -4.81 -9.29 0.12
C TYR A 199 -4.96 -9.72 1.59
N VAL A 200 -3.85 -10.02 2.27
CA VAL A 200 -3.88 -10.37 3.70
C VAL A 200 -4.54 -9.28 4.53
N GLN A 201 -4.17 -8.01 4.32
CA GLN A 201 -4.80 -6.90 5.03
C GLN A 201 -6.28 -6.76 4.69
N LEU A 202 -6.64 -6.78 3.39
CA LEU A 202 -8.03 -6.69 2.95
C LEU A 202 -8.90 -7.75 3.58
N TRP A 203 -8.43 -8.99 3.57
CA TRP A 203 -9.16 -10.16 4.06
C TRP A 203 -9.30 -10.14 5.58
N ALA A 204 -8.18 -10.00 6.29
CA ALA A 204 -8.15 -10.03 7.76
C ALA A 204 -8.97 -8.90 8.38
N GLU A 205 -8.76 -7.64 7.96
CA GLU A 205 -9.48 -6.50 8.52
C GLU A 205 -10.96 -6.46 8.11
N SER A 206 -11.35 -7.07 6.99
CA SER A 206 -12.72 -7.06 6.52
C SER A 206 -13.54 -8.17 7.17
N LEU A 207 -13.00 -9.37 7.31
CA LEU A 207 -13.71 -10.58 7.72
C LEU A 207 -13.41 -11.01 9.15
N GLY A 208 -12.27 -10.64 9.75
CA GLY A 208 -11.87 -10.95 11.12
C GLY A 208 -12.72 -10.24 12.17
N LYS A 209 -14.00 -10.58 12.27
CA LYS A 209 -14.99 -9.94 13.17
C LYS A 209 -15.88 -10.97 13.82
N ASN A 210 -16.27 -10.71 15.08
CA ASN A 210 -17.20 -11.55 15.83
C ASN A 210 -16.78 -13.03 15.92
N GLY A 211 -15.47 -13.30 15.92
CA GLY A 211 -14.95 -14.68 15.97
C GLY A 211 -15.00 -15.42 14.62
N GLY A 212 -15.39 -14.74 13.54
CA GLY A 212 -15.42 -15.30 12.18
C GLY A 212 -14.25 -14.81 11.32
N GLY A 213 -14.19 -15.31 10.10
CA GLY A 213 -13.18 -15.02 9.09
C GLY A 213 -12.21 -16.19 8.87
N GLN A 214 -11.66 -16.25 7.67
CA GLN A 214 -10.58 -17.19 7.34
C GLN A 214 -9.23 -16.52 7.60
N THR A 215 -8.22 -17.29 7.99
CA THR A 215 -6.85 -16.83 8.15
C THR A 215 -6.20 -16.63 6.77
N PRO A 216 -5.91 -15.41 6.34
CA PRO A 216 -5.23 -15.18 5.07
C PRO A 216 -3.73 -15.46 5.22
N VAL A 217 -3.17 -16.16 4.25
CA VAL A 217 -1.73 -16.47 4.17
C VAL A 217 -1.21 -15.97 2.84
N ARG A 218 -0.12 -15.20 2.86
CA ARG A 218 0.60 -14.85 1.65
C ARG A 218 1.60 -15.93 1.25
N ALA A 219 1.79 -16.11 -0.03
CA ALA A 219 2.84 -16.96 -0.57
C ALA A 219 3.28 -16.46 -1.95
N VAL A 220 4.51 -16.80 -2.35
CA VAL A 220 5.06 -16.49 -3.67
C VAL A 220 5.46 -17.77 -4.38
N GLY A 221 4.81 -18.08 -5.46
CA GLY A 221 5.17 -19.20 -6.33
C GLY A 221 6.31 -18.80 -7.29
N ALA A 222 7.23 -19.68 -7.59
CA ALA A 222 7.33 -21.08 -7.11
C ALA A 222 8.08 -21.24 -5.78
N THR A 223 8.68 -20.18 -5.23
CA THR A 223 9.56 -20.24 -4.03
C THR A 223 8.87 -20.92 -2.87
N ASP A 224 7.66 -20.50 -2.52
CA ASP A 224 6.95 -21.02 -1.36
C ASP A 224 6.31 -22.41 -1.58
N GLN A 225 6.30 -22.93 -2.80
CA GLN A 225 6.01 -24.34 -3.02
C GLN A 225 7.07 -25.23 -2.37
N HIS A 226 8.32 -24.78 -2.29
CA HIS A 226 9.41 -25.54 -1.63
C HIS A 226 9.33 -25.48 -0.10
N SER A 227 8.44 -24.70 0.47
CA SER A 227 8.18 -24.61 1.92
C SER A 227 6.78 -25.09 2.31
N LEU A 228 5.74 -24.74 1.55
CA LEU A 228 4.34 -24.96 1.92
C LEU A 228 3.68 -26.15 1.23
N LEU A 229 4.22 -26.66 0.11
CA LEU A 229 3.54 -27.65 -0.73
C LEU A 229 3.15 -28.92 0.04
N GLN A 230 4.05 -29.43 0.88
CA GLN A 230 3.79 -30.65 1.67
C GLN A 230 2.59 -30.47 2.61
N LEU A 231 2.49 -29.30 3.26
CA LEU A 231 1.37 -28.96 4.13
C LEU A 231 0.05 -28.87 3.33
N LEU A 232 0.10 -28.18 2.18
CA LEU A 232 -1.09 -27.96 1.34
C LEU A 232 -1.62 -29.26 0.69
N VAL A 233 -0.73 -30.24 0.43
CA VAL A 233 -1.10 -31.50 -0.23
C VAL A 233 -1.55 -32.57 0.74
N ASP A 234 -0.90 -32.69 1.90
CA ASP A 234 -1.06 -33.83 2.83
C ASP A 234 -1.25 -33.39 4.30
N GLY A 235 -1.40 -32.09 4.55
CA GLY A 235 -1.71 -31.54 5.87
C GLY A 235 -3.20 -31.51 6.19
N PRO A 236 -3.59 -30.77 7.26
CA PRO A 236 -4.99 -30.52 7.57
C PRO A 236 -5.74 -29.90 6.40
N ARG A 237 -7.04 -30.18 6.31
CA ARG A 237 -7.93 -29.57 5.30
C ARG A 237 -8.72 -28.43 5.95
N ASP A 238 -8.00 -27.45 6.46
CA ASP A 238 -8.50 -26.25 7.12
C ASP A 238 -8.56 -25.02 6.19
#